data_c65ac5dbb10d74677f240ab9bce7b98b
#
_entry.id   c65ac5dbb10d74677f240ab9bce7b98b
#
_cell.length_a   1.000
_cell.length_b   1.000
_cell.length_c   1.000
_cell.angle_alpha   90.00
_cell.angle_beta   90.00
_cell.angle_gamma   90.00
#
_symmetry.space_group_name_H-M   'P 1'
#
loop_
_entity.id
_entity.type
_entity.pdbx_description
1 polymer ?
#
loop_
_entity_poly.entity_id
_entity_poly.type
_entity_poly.pdbx_seq_one_letter_code
_entity_poly.pdbx_strand_id
1 'polypeptide(L)'
;VSFIPKRKPAMPNTKTNTKLVAYQRVSTTKQGNSGLGLEAQQAAIQAYADRTGACIVESFTEIESGKLNDRPELLKALHHAKVTGSVLVIAKLDRLSRNAAFLLTLQDSGVRFVAADMPEANNFTVGIMALVAQQEREATSKRTKEALQAAKARGTKLGNPNGAAALLRAGKGNAAGVQAVKAKA
;
A
#
# COMPACT_ATOMS: atom_id res chain seq x y z
N VAL A 1 -18.13 24.88 -53.88
CA VAL A 1 -18.49 25.26 -52.50
C VAL A 1 -17.49 24.54 -51.58
N SER A 2 -16.50 25.30 -51.06
CA SER A 2 -15.40 24.79 -50.24
C SER A 2 -15.87 24.66 -48.79
N PHE A 3 -15.85 23.44 -48.23
CA PHE A 3 -16.24 23.16 -46.86
C PHE A 3 -15.02 23.39 -45.94
N ILE A 4 -15.00 24.49 -45.22
CA ILE A 4 -13.98 24.79 -44.20
C ILE A 4 -14.46 24.17 -42.88
N PRO A 5 -13.76 23.15 -42.32
CA PRO A 5 -14.13 22.60 -41.02
C PRO A 5 -13.87 23.63 -39.91
N LYS A 6 -14.91 24.02 -39.17
CA LYS A 6 -14.82 24.88 -38.00
C LYS A 6 -13.92 24.17 -36.94
N ARG A 7 -12.78 24.73 -36.61
CA ARG A 7 -11.96 24.33 -35.47
C ARG A 7 -12.82 24.42 -34.20
N LYS A 8 -12.95 23.28 -33.49
CA LYS A 8 -13.52 23.30 -32.14
C LYS A 8 -12.69 24.25 -31.27
N PRO A 9 -13.33 25.13 -30.48
CA PRO A 9 -12.62 26.00 -29.57
C PRO A 9 -11.83 25.12 -28.59
N ALA A 10 -10.53 25.39 -28.43
CA ALA A 10 -9.70 24.80 -27.41
C ALA A 10 -10.33 25.10 -26.05
N MET A 11 -10.64 24.06 -25.29
CA MET A 11 -11.10 24.23 -23.91
C MET A 11 -10.07 25.05 -23.14
N PRO A 12 -10.50 26.05 -22.34
CA PRO A 12 -9.56 26.81 -21.53
C PRO A 12 -8.86 25.82 -20.59
N ASN A 13 -7.54 25.77 -20.70
CA ASN A 13 -6.65 25.03 -19.82
C ASN A 13 -6.67 25.75 -18.46
N THR A 14 -7.73 25.54 -17.68
CA THR A 14 -7.78 25.92 -16.27
C THR A 14 -6.74 25.08 -15.58
N LYS A 15 -5.53 25.61 -15.44
CA LYS A 15 -4.51 25.08 -14.51
C LYS A 15 -5.14 25.11 -13.13
N THR A 16 -5.84 24.03 -12.80
CA THR A 16 -6.28 23.78 -11.44
C THR A 16 -5.00 23.60 -10.66
N ASN A 17 -4.66 24.59 -9.82
CA ASN A 17 -3.49 24.54 -8.94
C ASN A 17 -3.74 23.51 -7.82
N THR A 18 -3.99 22.25 -8.23
CA THR A 18 -4.30 21.14 -7.35
C THR A 18 -3.04 20.78 -6.59
N LYS A 19 -3.10 20.86 -5.26
CA LYS A 19 -2.02 20.45 -4.38
C LYS A 19 -2.06 18.94 -4.18
N LEU A 20 -0.91 18.29 -4.31
CA LEU A 20 -0.74 16.86 -4.12
C LEU A 20 0.16 16.58 -2.92
N VAL A 21 -0.23 15.60 -2.12
CA VAL A 21 0.61 14.99 -1.09
C VAL A 21 1.00 13.60 -1.59
N ALA A 22 2.28 13.37 -1.81
CA ALA A 22 2.77 12.10 -2.32
C ALA A 22 2.96 11.08 -1.18
N TYR A 23 2.46 9.86 -1.37
CA TYR A 23 2.72 8.76 -0.47
C TYR A 23 3.38 7.59 -1.22
N GLN A 24 4.50 7.12 -0.70
CA GLN A 24 5.35 6.10 -1.27
C GLN A 24 5.64 5.02 -0.24
N ARG A 25 5.98 3.81 -0.72
CA ARG A 25 6.22 2.67 0.17
C ARG A 25 7.36 1.78 -0.32
N VAL A 26 8.24 1.38 0.59
CA VAL A 26 9.28 0.38 0.37
C VAL A 26 9.15 -0.77 1.37
N SER A 27 9.39 -2.01 0.94
CA SER A 27 9.12 -3.21 1.74
C SER A 27 10.23 -3.58 2.74
N THR A 28 11.41 -3.02 2.61
CA THR A 28 12.53 -3.21 3.55
C THR A 28 13.51 -2.05 3.47
N THR A 29 14.27 -1.83 4.56
CA THR A 29 15.38 -0.84 4.59
C THR A 29 16.41 -1.08 3.48
N LYS A 30 16.68 -2.36 3.12
CA LYS A 30 17.58 -2.71 2.01
C LYS A 30 17.04 -2.31 0.64
N GLN A 31 15.74 -2.44 0.39
CA GLN A 31 15.11 -2.00 -0.85
C GLN A 31 14.95 -0.47 -0.90
N GLY A 32 14.76 0.18 0.27
CA GLY A 32 14.85 1.63 0.40
C GLY A 32 16.24 2.15 0.03
N ASN A 33 17.29 1.44 0.41
CA ASN A 33 18.68 1.80 0.11
C ASN A 33 19.10 1.54 -1.35
N SER A 34 18.46 0.60 -2.07
CA SER A 34 18.70 0.39 -3.50
C SER A 34 18.05 1.47 -4.39
N GLY A 35 17.10 2.24 -3.84
CA GLY A 35 16.47 3.39 -4.51
C GLY A 35 15.52 3.05 -5.65
N LEU A 36 15.81 2.04 -6.46
CA LEU A 36 15.11 1.73 -7.72
C LEU A 36 13.59 1.65 -7.61
N GLY A 37 13.07 1.05 -6.54
CA GLY A 37 11.62 0.93 -6.34
C GLY A 37 10.96 2.24 -5.91
N LEU A 38 11.69 3.10 -5.19
CA LEU A 38 11.23 4.41 -4.74
C LEU A 38 11.30 5.42 -5.89
N GLU A 39 12.41 5.43 -6.64
CA GLU A 39 12.59 6.28 -7.81
C GLU A 39 11.49 6.06 -8.86
N ALA A 40 11.13 4.80 -9.14
CA ALA A 40 10.03 4.48 -10.05
C ALA A 40 8.68 5.00 -9.55
N GLN A 41 8.44 5.00 -8.23
CA GLN A 41 7.22 5.57 -7.66
C GLN A 41 7.25 7.10 -7.76
N GLN A 42 8.37 7.74 -7.46
CA GLN A 42 8.55 9.19 -7.58
C GLN A 42 8.33 9.64 -9.01
N ALA A 43 8.95 8.95 -9.98
CA ALA A 43 8.79 9.27 -11.40
C ALA A 43 7.32 9.16 -11.86
N ALA A 44 6.59 8.12 -11.41
CA ALA A 44 5.18 7.96 -11.75
C ALA A 44 4.31 9.08 -11.17
N ILE A 45 4.55 9.47 -9.92
CA ILE A 45 3.84 10.56 -9.25
C ILE A 45 4.16 11.91 -9.90
N GLN A 46 5.44 12.16 -10.21
CA GLN A 46 5.86 13.38 -10.88
C GLN A 46 5.24 13.48 -12.29
N ALA A 47 5.27 12.41 -13.07
CA ALA A 47 4.64 12.38 -14.38
C ALA A 47 3.12 12.64 -14.32
N TYR A 48 2.46 12.16 -13.26
CA TYR A 48 1.06 12.48 -13.01
C TYR A 48 0.87 13.97 -12.70
N ALA A 49 1.69 14.55 -11.82
CA ALA A 49 1.64 15.95 -11.45
C ALA A 49 1.86 16.86 -12.68
N ASP A 50 2.87 16.57 -13.49
CA ASP A 50 3.20 17.32 -14.71
C ASP A 50 2.05 17.27 -15.73
N ARG A 51 1.47 16.08 -15.95
CA ARG A 51 0.35 15.89 -16.87
C ARG A 51 -0.90 16.66 -16.45
N THR A 52 -1.15 16.76 -15.15
CA THR A 52 -2.35 17.41 -14.61
C THR A 52 -2.14 18.88 -14.26
N GLY A 53 -0.91 19.37 -14.31
CA GLY A 53 -0.54 20.73 -13.87
C GLY A 53 -0.68 20.92 -12.36
N ALA A 54 -0.62 19.82 -11.59
CA ALA A 54 -0.71 19.84 -10.14
C ALA A 54 0.68 20.02 -9.51
N CYS A 55 0.73 20.49 -8.24
CA CYS A 55 1.97 20.72 -7.52
C CYS A 55 2.07 19.73 -6.34
N ILE A 56 3.19 19.03 -6.23
CA ILE A 56 3.51 18.20 -5.08
C ILE A 56 4.00 19.11 -3.95
N VAL A 57 3.24 19.19 -2.85
CA VAL A 57 3.55 20.04 -1.70
C VAL A 57 4.33 19.32 -0.62
N GLU A 58 4.16 18.00 -0.49
CA GLU A 58 4.85 17.19 0.53
C GLU A 58 4.92 15.73 0.08
N SER A 59 5.93 14.98 0.56
CA SER A 59 6.14 13.58 0.25
C SER A 59 6.42 12.77 1.51
N PHE A 60 5.70 11.67 1.68
CA PHE A 60 5.83 10.74 2.80
C PHE A 60 6.27 9.38 2.29
N THR A 61 7.27 8.79 2.93
CA THR A 61 7.82 7.48 2.54
C THR A 61 7.70 6.50 3.71
N GLU A 62 6.89 5.45 3.52
CA GLU A 62 6.71 4.37 4.49
C GLU A 62 7.74 3.26 4.25
N ILE A 63 8.43 2.85 5.29
CA ILE A 63 9.31 1.68 5.28
C ILE A 63 8.57 0.53 5.97
N GLU A 64 8.00 -0.38 5.17
CA GLU A 64 7.24 -1.50 5.70
C GLU A 64 8.18 -2.58 6.23
N SER A 65 8.29 -2.72 7.55
CA SER A 65 8.87 -3.90 8.19
C SER A 65 7.80 -4.99 8.29
N GLY A 66 8.05 -6.17 7.70
CA GLY A 66 7.04 -7.21 7.44
C GLY A 66 6.26 -7.79 8.64
N LYS A 67 6.33 -7.18 9.82
CA LYS A 67 5.63 -7.60 11.05
C LYS A 67 4.63 -6.58 11.59
N LEU A 68 4.71 -5.33 11.22
CA LEU A 68 3.84 -4.29 11.75
C LEU A 68 2.98 -3.72 10.61
N ASN A 69 1.66 -3.82 10.76
CA ASN A 69 0.69 -3.17 9.88
C ASN A 69 0.53 -1.67 10.19
N ASP A 70 1.32 -1.16 11.15
CA ASP A 70 1.32 0.26 11.48
C ASP A 70 1.96 1.06 10.35
N ARG A 71 1.25 2.10 9.91
CA ARG A 71 1.66 2.98 8.81
C ARG A 71 1.64 4.42 9.28
N PRO A 72 2.60 4.80 10.14
CA PRO A 72 2.64 6.14 10.70
C PRO A 72 2.79 7.21 9.62
N GLU A 73 3.55 6.94 8.56
CA GLU A 73 3.73 7.90 7.48
C GLU A 73 2.48 8.08 6.62
N LEU A 74 1.66 7.03 6.46
CA LEU A 74 0.35 7.15 5.84
C LEU A 74 -0.58 8.06 6.64
N LEU A 75 -0.63 7.87 7.96
CA LEU A 75 -1.49 8.69 8.82
C LEU A 75 -1.07 10.16 8.78
N LYS A 76 0.23 10.44 8.76
CA LYS A 76 0.77 11.80 8.58
C LYS A 76 0.38 12.39 7.22
N ALA A 77 0.53 11.61 6.14
CA ALA A 77 0.16 12.03 4.80
C ALA A 77 -1.33 12.35 4.68
N LEU A 78 -2.20 11.51 5.26
CA LEU A 78 -3.64 11.74 5.30
C LEU A 78 -4.00 12.98 6.11
N HIS A 79 -3.38 13.15 7.29
CA HIS A 79 -3.59 14.34 8.11
C HIS A 79 -3.16 15.60 7.35
N HIS A 80 -1.98 15.60 6.74
CA HIS A 80 -1.47 16.73 5.98
C HIS A 80 -2.38 17.05 4.79
N ALA A 81 -2.81 16.04 4.04
CA ALA A 81 -3.72 16.22 2.91
C ALA A 81 -5.06 16.81 3.37
N LYS A 82 -5.60 16.36 4.50
CA LYS A 82 -6.85 16.87 5.08
C LYS A 82 -6.74 18.34 5.49
N VAL A 83 -5.67 18.68 6.21
CA VAL A 83 -5.46 20.06 6.70
C VAL A 83 -5.23 21.04 5.55
N THR A 84 -4.48 20.63 4.53
CA THR A 84 -4.14 21.49 3.40
C THR A 84 -5.17 21.47 2.27
N GLY A 85 -6.22 20.64 2.36
CA GLY A 85 -7.19 20.42 1.28
C GLY A 85 -6.58 19.77 0.04
N SER A 86 -5.43 19.12 0.18
CA SER A 86 -4.68 18.50 -0.92
C SER A 86 -5.26 17.12 -1.28
N VAL A 87 -4.86 16.60 -2.45
CA VAL A 87 -5.18 15.24 -2.89
C VAL A 87 -4.00 14.34 -2.57
N LEU A 88 -4.23 13.21 -1.91
CA LEU A 88 -3.21 12.19 -1.70
C LEU A 88 -2.93 11.47 -3.02
N VAL A 89 -1.68 11.45 -3.48
CA VAL A 89 -1.27 10.74 -4.70
C VAL A 89 -0.37 9.55 -4.34
N ILE A 90 -0.67 8.41 -4.93
CA ILE A 90 0.07 7.16 -4.80
C ILE A 90 0.49 6.69 -6.20
N ALA A 91 1.64 6.01 -6.30
CA ALA A 91 2.16 5.61 -7.62
C ALA A 91 1.32 4.51 -8.28
N LYS A 92 0.95 3.47 -7.51
CA LYS A 92 0.24 2.30 -8.03
C LYS A 92 -0.78 1.78 -7.04
N LEU A 93 -1.98 1.52 -7.54
CA LEU A 93 -3.08 0.99 -6.74
C LEU A 93 -2.95 -0.52 -6.50
N ASP A 94 -2.37 -1.29 -7.42
CA ASP A 94 -2.21 -2.73 -7.34
C ASP A 94 -1.41 -3.21 -6.11
N ARG A 95 -0.37 -2.47 -5.75
CA ARG A 95 0.42 -2.75 -4.54
C ARG A 95 -0.33 -2.49 -3.24
N LEU A 96 -1.39 -1.70 -3.32
CA LEU A 96 -2.21 -1.30 -2.18
C LEU A 96 -3.47 -2.15 -2.08
N SER A 97 -4.00 -2.64 -3.21
CA SER A 97 -5.19 -3.48 -3.27
C SER A 97 -5.00 -4.83 -2.53
N ARG A 98 -3.76 -5.29 -2.37
CA ARG A 98 -3.45 -6.47 -1.54
C ARG A 98 -3.64 -6.25 -0.04
N ASN A 99 -3.83 -5.02 0.40
CA ASN A 99 -4.08 -4.69 1.80
C ASN A 99 -5.41 -3.96 1.95
N ALA A 100 -6.47 -4.74 2.16
CA ALA A 100 -7.82 -4.22 2.38
C ALA A 100 -7.87 -3.16 3.50
N ALA A 101 -7.10 -3.35 4.57
CA ALA A 101 -7.05 -2.39 5.67
C ALA A 101 -6.54 -1.00 5.22
N PHE A 102 -5.56 -0.96 4.31
CA PHE A 102 -5.09 0.29 3.75
C PHE A 102 -6.18 1.01 2.93
N LEU A 103 -6.89 0.27 2.07
CA LEU A 103 -7.94 0.85 1.25
C LEU A 103 -9.11 1.36 2.09
N LEU A 104 -9.46 0.63 3.15
CA LEU A 104 -10.47 1.06 4.12
C LEU A 104 -10.01 2.32 4.87
N THR A 105 -8.76 2.39 5.32
CA THR A 105 -8.20 3.59 5.95
C THR A 105 -8.27 4.81 5.04
N LEU A 106 -7.96 4.65 3.74
CA LEU A 106 -8.11 5.72 2.77
C LEU A 106 -9.57 6.18 2.64
N GLN A 107 -10.49 5.23 2.54
CA GLN A 107 -11.93 5.53 2.41
C GLN A 107 -12.47 6.23 3.65
N ASP A 108 -12.14 5.73 4.85
CA ASP A 108 -12.60 6.27 6.13
C ASP A 108 -12.01 7.65 6.44
N SER A 109 -10.83 7.96 5.90
CA SER A 109 -10.18 9.26 6.11
C SER A 109 -10.97 10.44 5.54
N GLY A 110 -11.82 10.19 4.53
CA GLY A 110 -12.53 11.23 3.78
C GLY A 110 -11.62 12.11 2.93
N VAL A 111 -10.32 11.80 2.81
CA VAL A 111 -9.35 12.52 1.98
C VAL A 111 -9.52 12.08 0.53
N ARG A 112 -9.51 13.04 -0.39
CA ARG A 112 -9.45 12.72 -1.82
C ARG A 112 -8.09 12.10 -2.14
N PHE A 113 -8.09 11.00 -2.87
CA PHE A 113 -6.86 10.37 -3.30
C PHE A 113 -6.92 9.96 -4.78
N VAL A 114 -5.75 9.75 -5.36
CA VAL A 114 -5.59 9.31 -6.74
C VAL A 114 -4.42 8.35 -6.85
N ALA A 115 -4.56 7.33 -7.69
CA ALA A 115 -3.45 6.47 -8.11
C ALA A 115 -2.94 6.96 -9.47
N ALA A 116 -1.63 7.18 -9.59
CA ALA A 116 -1.03 7.71 -10.80
C ALA A 116 -1.17 6.76 -12.00
N ASP A 117 -1.20 5.44 -11.73
CA ASP A 117 -1.42 4.38 -12.73
C ASP A 117 -2.90 4.18 -13.10
N MET A 118 -3.84 4.61 -12.24
CA MET A 118 -5.28 4.48 -12.47
C MET A 118 -6.02 5.72 -11.98
N PRO A 119 -5.89 6.87 -12.66
CA PRO A 119 -6.48 8.14 -12.23
C PRO A 119 -8.02 8.12 -12.18
N GLU A 120 -8.64 7.24 -12.95
CA GLU A 120 -10.10 7.06 -13.03
C GLU A 120 -10.67 6.27 -11.84
N ALA A 121 -9.80 5.69 -10.99
CA ALA A 121 -10.24 4.97 -9.81
C ALA A 121 -10.89 5.94 -8.82
N ASN A 122 -12.19 5.80 -8.65
CA ASN A 122 -12.97 6.55 -7.66
C ASN A 122 -13.14 5.73 -6.38
N ASN A 123 -13.73 6.33 -5.35
CA ASN A 123 -13.98 5.68 -4.05
C ASN A 123 -14.79 4.38 -4.17
N PHE A 124 -15.69 4.28 -5.15
CA PHE A 124 -16.47 3.07 -5.40
C PHE A 124 -15.59 1.94 -5.94
N THR A 125 -14.74 2.23 -6.93
CA THR A 125 -13.78 1.26 -7.49
C THR A 125 -12.85 0.75 -6.40
N VAL A 126 -12.34 1.64 -5.55
CA VAL A 126 -11.46 1.29 -4.43
C VAL A 126 -12.20 0.46 -3.38
N GLY A 127 -13.45 0.77 -3.08
CA GLY A 127 -14.28 -0.02 -2.19
C GLY A 127 -14.47 -1.46 -2.69
N ILE A 128 -14.75 -1.63 -3.99
CA ILE A 128 -14.85 -2.97 -4.60
C ILE A 128 -13.50 -3.71 -4.51
N MET A 129 -12.39 -3.04 -4.82
CA MET A 129 -11.05 -3.65 -4.72
C MET A 129 -10.72 -4.08 -3.28
N ALA A 130 -11.12 -3.29 -2.27
CA ALA A 130 -10.94 -3.63 -0.87
C ALA A 130 -11.72 -4.91 -0.49
N LEU A 131 -12.98 -5.02 -0.92
CA LEU A 131 -13.80 -6.20 -0.68
C LEU A 131 -13.23 -7.45 -1.36
N VAL A 132 -12.79 -7.34 -2.61
CA VAL A 132 -12.14 -8.44 -3.35
C VAL A 132 -10.86 -8.88 -2.65
N ALA A 133 -10.00 -7.94 -2.26
CA ALA A 133 -8.76 -8.23 -1.54
C ALA A 133 -9.02 -8.90 -0.17
N GLN A 134 -10.08 -8.53 0.51
CA GLN A 134 -10.49 -9.18 1.76
C GLN A 134 -10.95 -10.61 1.51
N GLN A 135 -11.80 -10.84 0.51
CA GLN A 135 -12.27 -12.17 0.13
C GLN A 135 -11.13 -13.11 -0.29
N GLU A 136 -10.19 -12.62 -1.09
CA GLU A 136 -9.02 -13.39 -1.49
C GLU A 136 -8.16 -13.80 -0.29
N ARG A 137 -7.96 -12.88 0.67
CA ARG A 137 -7.23 -13.17 1.90
C ARG A 137 -7.93 -14.25 2.74
N GLU A 138 -9.24 -14.14 2.92
CA GLU A 138 -10.04 -15.09 3.68
C GLU A 138 -10.04 -16.46 3.00
N ALA A 139 -10.24 -16.51 1.68
CA ALA A 139 -10.19 -17.74 0.90
C ALA A 139 -8.81 -18.41 0.97
N THR A 140 -7.73 -17.64 0.87
CA THR A 140 -6.35 -18.16 1.00
C THR A 140 -6.09 -18.69 2.40
N SER A 141 -6.51 -17.96 3.44
CA SER A 141 -6.40 -18.40 4.83
C SER A 141 -7.15 -19.71 5.07
N LYS A 142 -8.39 -19.81 4.55
CA LYS A 142 -9.23 -21.02 4.65
C LYS A 142 -8.55 -22.21 3.96
N ARG A 143 -8.12 -22.05 2.70
CA ARG A 143 -7.41 -23.11 1.96
C ARG A 143 -6.15 -23.57 2.69
N THR A 144 -5.39 -22.64 3.25
CA THR A 144 -4.17 -22.97 4.00
C THR A 144 -4.51 -23.75 5.27
N LYS A 145 -5.53 -23.35 6.02
CA LYS A 145 -5.98 -24.07 7.21
C LYS A 145 -6.45 -25.49 6.87
N GLU A 146 -7.26 -25.65 5.81
CA GLU A 146 -7.75 -26.93 5.35
C GLU A 146 -6.60 -27.86 4.89
N ALA A 147 -5.63 -27.31 4.13
CA ALA A 147 -4.45 -28.06 3.70
C ALA A 147 -3.58 -28.51 4.89
N LEU A 148 -3.39 -27.63 5.88
CA LEU A 148 -2.65 -27.96 7.11
C LEU A 148 -3.38 -28.99 7.96
N GLN A 149 -4.71 -28.93 8.06
CA GLN A 149 -5.51 -29.93 8.75
C GLN A 149 -5.42 -31.29 8.05
N ALA A 150 -5.53 -31.33 6.73
CA ALA A 150 -5.37 -32.57 5.96
C ALA A 150 -3.95 -33.16 6.08
N ALA A 151 -2.91 -32.32 6.09
CA ALA A 151 -1.54 -32.76 6.31
C ALA A 151 -1.36 -33.33 7.72
N LYS A 152 -1.93 -32.67 8.74
CA LYS A 152 -1.92 -33.15 10.13
C LYS A 152 -2.65 -34.47 10.28
N ALA A 153 -3.80 -34.65 9.64
CA ALA A 153 -4.54 -35.91 9.66
C ALA A 153 -3.77 -37.09 9.03
N ARG A 154 -2.91 -36.80 8.04
CA ARG A 154 -1.99 -37.77 7.44
C ARG A 154 -0.72 -38.03 8.27
N GLY A 155 -0.61 -37.47 9.49
CA GLY A 155 0.53 -37.66 10.37
C GLY A 155 1.74 -36.77 10.05
N THR A 156 1.62 -35.81 9.15
CA THR A 156 2.71 -34.89 8.82
C THR A 156 2.95 -33.95 10.01
N LYS A 157 4.16 -33.94 10.53
CA LYS A 157 4.57 -32.95 11.55
C LYS A 157 4.68 -31.59 10.90
N LEU A 158 3.79 -30.67 11.31
CA LEU A 158 3.79 -29.29 10.82
C LEU A 158 4.82 -28.46 11.58
N GLY A 159 5.46 -27.49 10.89
CA GLY A 159 6.44 -26.59 11.44
C GLY A 159 7.82 -26.79 10.83
N ASN A 160 8.81 -26.08 11.37
CA ASN A 160 10.19 -26.23 10.91
C ASN A 160 10.73 -27.61 11.34
N PRO A 161 11.14 -28.51 10.42
CA PRO A 161 11.66 -29.85 10.75
C PRO A 161 12.91 -29.80 11.65
N ASN A 162 13.67 -28.72 11.60
CA ASN A 162 14.83 -28.50 12.46
C ASN A 162 14.46 -27.84 13.81
N GLY A 163 13.18 -27.54 14.03
CA GLY A 163 12.66 -26.95 15.24
C GLY A 163 13.37 -25.65 15.64
N ALA A 164 13.39 -25.37 16.94
CA ALA A 164 14.12 -24.25 17.50
C ALA A 164 15.65 -24.47 17.57
N ALA A 165 16.12 -25.68 17.26
CA ALA A 165 17.54 -26.04 17.39
C ALA A 165 18.44 -25.16 16.48
N ALA A 166 17.99 -24.83 15.27
CA ALA A 166 18.72 -23.94 14.37
C ALA A 166 18.78 -22.50 14.92
N LEU A 167 17.73 -22.03 15.56
CA LEU A 167 17.65 -20.70 16.19
C LEU A 167 18.52 -20.64 17.45
N LEU A 168 18.54 -21.72 18.24
CA LEU A 168 19.39 -21.84 19.42
C LEU A 168 20.89 -21.88 19.06
N ARG A 169 21.28 -22.63 18.00
CA ARG A 169 22.65 -22.64 17.48
C ARG A 169 23.09 -21.28 16.93
N ALA A 170 22.18 -20.53 16.35
CA ALA A 170 22.46 -19.19 15.81
C ALA A 170 22.48 -18.09 16.89
N GLY A 171 22.29 -18.41 18.17
CA GLY A 171 22.19 -17.45 19.27
C GLY A 171 21.01 -16.48 19.15
N LYS A 172 20.08 -16.76 18.24
CA LYS A 172 18.89 -15.91 17.94
C LYS A 172 17.59 -16.44 18.57
N GLY A 173 17.70 -17.29 19.59
CA GLY A 173 16.55 -17.81 20.32
C GLY A 173 15.82 -16.69 21.07
N ASN A 174 14.47 -16.74 21.04
CA ASN A 174 13.62 -15.79 21.78
C ASN A 174 13.59 -16.14 23.28
N ALA A 175 14.75 -16.12 23.95
CA ALA A 175 14.86 -16.38 25.37
C ALA A 175 14.01 -15.40 26.20
N ALA A 176 13.96 -14.13 25.82
CA ALA A 176 13.16 -13.11 26.47
C ALA A 176 11.63 -13.37 26.32
N GLY A 177 11.19 -13.85 25.16
CA GLY A 177 9.79 -14.21 24.94
C GLY A 177 9.35 -15.44 25.73
N VAL A 178 10.23 -16.43 25.87
CA VAL A 178 9.98 -17.63 26.69
C VAL A 178 9.90 -17.28 28.17
N GLN A 179 10.78 -16.39 28.66
CA GLN A 179 10.73 -15.89 30.04
C GLN A 179 9.45 -15.07 30.31
N ALA A 180 9.02 -14.23 29.39
CA ALA A 180 7.79 -13.46 29.52
C ALA A 180 6.54 -14.35 29.58
N VAL A 181 6.50 -15.46 28.85
CA VAL A 181 5.40 -16.44 28.92
C VAL A 181 5.44 -17.21 30.23
N LYS A 182 6.60 -17.61 30.73
CA LYS A 182 6.76 -18.29 32.02
C LYS A 182 6.43 -17.39 33.23
N ALA A 183 6.63 -16.08 33.10
CA ALA A 183 6.31 -15.13 34.17
C ALA A 183 4.81 -14.79 34.26
N LYS A 184 4.00 -15.18 33.26
CA LYS A 184 2.53 -15.01 33.24
C LYS A 184 1.74 -16.28 33.55
N ALA A 185 2.43 -17.43 33.68
CA ALA A 185 1.87 -18.70 34.13
C ALA A 185 2.10 -18.92 35.62
#